data_ecb995761b77e2cb13297c61265c272d
#
_entry.id   ecb995761b77e2cb13297c61265c272d
#
_cell.length_a   1.000
_cell.length_b   1.000
_cell.length_c   1.000
_cell.angle_alpha   90.00
_cell.angle_beta   90.00
_cell.angle_gamma   90.00
#
_symmetry.space_group_name_H-M   'P 1'
#
loop_
_entity.id
_entity.type
_entity.pdbx_description
1 polymer ?
#
loop_
_entity_poly.entity_id
_entity_poly.type
_entity_poly.pdbx_seq_one_letter_code
_entity_poly.pdbx_strand_id
1 'polypeptide(L)'
;NIYHGCVHNMLHEKSEDILKALYKSASFVVQAIAFKETRNYIKHLSELRNVVTYEERTIIEIFLNLKNGGTVDFHLMSEALFAWSRKRIVKGSAL
;
A
#
# COMPACT_ATOMS: atom_id res chain seq x y z
N ASN A 1 -6.53 10.56 -2.33
CA ASN A 1 -5.41 10.39 -1.42
C ASN A 1 -5.61 9.12 -0.58
N ILE A 2 -4.60 8.27 -0.57
CA ILE A 2 -4.67 6.96 0.10
C ILE A 2 -4.91 7.12 1.60
N TYR A 3 -4.23 8.05 2.24
CA TYR A 3 -4.39 8.27 3.68
C TYR A 3 -5.84 8.63 4.04
N HIS A 4 -6.39 9.62 3.34
CA HIS A 4 -7.77 10.04 3.61
C HIS A 4 -8.78 8.93 3.29
N GLY A 5 -8.57 8.20 2.21
CA GLY A 5 -9.43 7.07 1.86
C GLY A 5 -9.37 5.97 2.91
N CYS A 6 -8.18 5.68 3.41
CA CYS A 6 -7.99 4.68 4.46
C CYS A 6 -8.69 5.06 5.74
N VAL A 7 -8.52 6.30 6.20
CA VAL A 7 -9.17 6.79 7.43
C VAL A 7 -10.69 6.77 7.28
N HIS A 8 -11.21 7.26 6.15
CA HIS A 8 -12.64 7.25 5.90
C HIS A 8 -13.21 5.83 5.92
N ASN A 9 -12.51 4.90 5.27
CA ASN A 9 -12.96 3.51 5.22
C ASN A 9 -12.95 2.87 6.61
N MET A 10 -11.91 3.14 7.41
CA MET A 10 -11.80 2.60 8.76
C MET A 10 -12.92 3.10 9.69
N LEU A 11 -13.30 4.37 9.55
CA LEU A 11 -14.25 5.01 10.45
C LEU A 11 -15.71 4.87 9.99
N HIS A 12 -15.94 4.81 8.69
CA HIS A 12 -17.30 4.90 8.14
C HIS A 12 -17.73 3.70 7.31
N GLU A 13 -17.05 3.45 6.20
CA GLU A 13 -17.49 2.43 5.24
C GLU A 13 -17.20 1.01 5.73
N LYS A 14 -16.04 0.78 6.29
CA LYS A 14 -15.57 -0.53 6.76
C LYS A 14 -15.71 -1.60 5.69
N SER A 15 -15.40 -1.22 4.45
CA SER A 15 -15.57 -2.07 3.27
C SER A 15 -14.26 -2.78 2.91
N GLU A 16 -14.33 -4.10 2.76
CA GLU A 16 -13.18 -4.88 2.28
C GLU A 16 -12.85 -4.55 0.84
N ASP A 17 -13.86 -4.27 0.01
CA ASP A 17 -13.63 -3.92 -1.38
C ASP A 17 -12.89 -2.59 -1.52
N ILE A 18 -13.26 -1.62 -0.70
CA ILE A 18 -12.55 -0.33 -0.66
C ILE A 18 -11.11 -0.55 -0.19
N LEU A 19 -10.90 -1.38 0.83
CA LEU A 19 -9.56 -1.69 1.32
C LEU A 19 -8.69 -2.32 0.22
N LYS A 20 -9.23 -3.26 -0.52
CA LYS A 20 -8.52 -3.88 -1.65
C LYS A 20 -8.14 -2.85 -2.71
N ALA A 21 -9.05 -1.94 -3.04
CA ALA A 21 -8.79 -0.89 -4.01
C ALA A 21 -7.69 0.06 -3.51
N LEU A 22 -7.69 0.38 -2.23
CA LEU A 22 -6.65 1.21 -1.63
C LEU A 22 -5.28 0.53 -1.69
N TYR A 23 -5.22 -0.77 -1.45
CA TYR A 23 -3.97 -1.52 -1.57
C TYR A 23 -3.47 -1.56 -3.00
N LYS A 24 -4.36 -1.66 -3.98
CA LYS A 24 -3.98 -1.59 -5.39
C LYS A 24 -3.34 -0.24 -5.69
N SER A 25 -3.96 0.84 -5.25
CA SER A 25 -3.41 2.19 -5.42
C SER A 25 -2.06 2.33 -4.72
N ALA A 26 -1.95 1.80 -3.49
CA ALA A 26 -0.71 1.85 -2.72
C ALA A 26 0.42 1.09 -3.44
N SER A 27 0.12 -0.04 -4.05
CA SER A 27 1.13 -0.80 -4.78
C SER A 27 1.69 -0.02 -5.97
N PHE A 28 0.85 0.74 -6.67
CA PHE A 28 1.30 1.62 -7.75
C PHE A 28 2.19 2.75 -7.23
N VAL A 29 1.83 3.32 -6.08
CA VAL A 29 2.65 4.37 -5.46
C VAL A 29 4.03 3.82 -5.08
N VAL A 30 4.07 2.64 -4.46
CA VAL A 30 5.35 2.00 -4.10
C VAL A 30 6.20 1.75 -5.34
N GLN A 31 5.57 1.26 -6.41
CA GLN A 31 6.27 1.02 -7.67
C GLN A 31 6.86 2.31 -8.25
N ALA A 32 6.10 3.41 -8.21
CA ALA A 32 6.58 4.70 -8.68
C ALA A 32 7.73 5.23 -7.82
N ILE A 33 7.65 5.06 -6.51
CA ILE A 33 8.73 5.48 -5.60
C ILE A 33 10.01 4.69 -5.90
N ALA A 34 9.90 3.39 -6.07
CA ALA A 34 11.05 2.54 -6.38
C ALA A 34 11.68 2.95 -7.71
N PHE A 35 10.87 3.26 -8.72
CA PHE A 35 11.37 3.75 -10.00
C PHE A 35 12.15 5.06 -9.82
N LYS A 36 11.60 5.98 -9.05
CA LYS A 36 12.23 7.27 -8.80
C LYS A 36 13.59 7.12 -8.12
N GLU A 37 13.68 6.20 -7.17
CA GLU A 37 14.90 6.01 -6.38
C GLU A 37 15.96 5.20 -7.12
N THR A 38 15.57 4.13 -7.82
CA THR A 38 16.51 3.22 -8.47
C THR A 38 16.75 3.54 -9.94
N ARG A 39 15.87 4.36 -10.55
CA ARG A 39 15.87 4.65 -11.98
C ARG A 39 15.61 3.42 -12.84
N ASN A 40 15.18 2.33 -12.25
CA ASN A 40 14.84 1.10 -12.96
C ASN A 40 13.36 0.78 -12.76
N TYR A 41 12.66 0.59 -13.86
CA TYR A 41 11.26 0.20 -13.78
C TYR A 41 11.18 -1.30 -13.48
N ILE A 42 10.57 -1.63 -12.35
CA ILE A 42 10.36 -3.01 -11.94
C ILE A 42 8.91 -3.37 -12.22
N LYS A 43 8.71 -4.16 -13.26
CA LYS A 43 7.39 -4.50 -13.76
C LYS A 43 6.63 -5.44 -12.81
N HIS A 44 7.34 -6.41 -12.23
CA HIS A 44 6.72 -7.42 -11.38
C HIS A 44 6.82 -7.05 -9.91
N LEU A 45 5.65 -6.95 -9.25
CA LEU A 45 5.58 -6.56 -7.85
C LEU A 45 6.35 -7.52 -6.94
N SER A 46 6.40 -8.81 -7.30
CA SER A 46 7.16 -9.78 -6.51
C SER A 46 8.65 -9.46 -6.43
N GLU A 47 9.19 -8.83 -7.47
CA GLU A 47 10.60 -8.40 -7.49
C GLU A 47 10.79 -7.09 -6.73
N LEU A 48 9.76 -6.26 -6.71
CA LEU A 48 9.79 -4.95 -6.09
C LEU A 48 10.11 -5.03 -4.61
N ARG A 49 9.62 -6.06 -3.92
CA ARG A 49 9.83 -6.22 -2.49
C ARG A 49 11.29 -6.35 -2.07
N ASN A 50 12.19 -6.62 -3.03
CA ASN A 50 13.61 -6.75 -2.74
C ASN A 50 14.35 -5.42 -2.73
N VAL A 51 13.72 -4.34 -3.20
CA VAL A 51 14.36 -3.04 -3.36
C VAL A 51 13.66 -1.92 -2.60
N VAL A 52 12.64 -2.24 -1.82
CA VAL A 52 11.86 -1.25 -1.06
C VAL A 52 12.08 -1.42 0.44
N THR A 53 11.61 -0.45 1.22
CA THR A 53 11.71 -0.48 2.68
C THR A 53 10.84 -1.62 3.25
N TYR A 54 11.05 -1.90 4.54
CA TYR A 54 10.28 -2.93 5.23
C TYR A 54 8.77 -2.65 5.18
N GLU A 55 8.36 -1.40 5.45
CA GLU A 55 6.94 -1.05 5.45
C GLU A 55 6.35 -1.21 4.05
N GLU A 56 7.10 -0.80 3.03
CA GLU A 56 6.63 -0.92 1.65
C GLU A 56 6.58 -2.36 1.19
N ARG A 57 7.51 -3.19 1.66
CA ARG A 57 7.45 -4.63 1.42
C ARG A 57 6.17 -5.22 1.98
N THR A 58 5.79 -4.81 3.20
CA THR A 58 4.55 -5.27 3.83
C THR A 58 3.34 -4.92 2.97
N ILE A 59 3.28 -3.69 2.44
CA ILE A 59 2.19 -3.29 1.55
C ILE A 59 2.13 -4.16 0.31
N ILE A 60 3.26 -4.42 -0.32
CA ILE A 60 3.32 -5.26 -1.52
C ILE A 60 2.90 -6.70 -1.21
N GLU A 61 3.38 -7.28 -0.12
CA GLU A 61 3.04 -8.65 0.23
C GLU A 61 1.55 -8.81 0.54
N ILE A 62 0.95 -7.85 1.25
CA ILE A 62 -0.47 -7.87 1.52
C ILE A 62 -1.25 -7.77 0.19
N PHE A 63 -0.85 -6.85 -0.68
CA PHE A 63 -1.52 -6.71 -1.96
C PHE A 63 -1.45 -7.99 -2.80
N LEU A 64 -0.28 -8.62 -2.88
CA LEU A 64 -0.12 -9.86 -3.62
C LEU A 64 -0.97 -10.98 -3.02
N ASN A 65 -1.06 -11.04 -1.70
CA ASN A 65 -1.91 -12.02 -1.02
C ASN A 65 -3.39 -11.80 -1.35
N LEU A 66 -3.83 -10.54 -1.34
CA LEU A 66 -5.21 -10.20 -1.70
C LEU A 66 -5.51 -10.55 -3.16
N LYS A 67 -4.57 -10.27 -4.05
CA LYS A 67 -4.71 -10.57 -5.47
C LYS A 67 -4.84 -12.07 -5.72
N ASN A 68 -4.20 -12.88 -4.89
CA ASN A 68 -4.23 -14.34 -5.00
C ASN A 68 -5.36 -14.98 -4.19
N GLY A 69 -6.31 -14.18 -3.74
CA GLY A 69 -7.48 -14.70 -3.02
C GLY A 69 -7.27 -14.97 -1.54
N GLY A 70 -6.23 -14.36 -0.96
CA GLY A 70 -5.96 -14.52 0.47
C GLY A 70 -7.02 -13.89 1.35
N THR A 71 -7.03 -14.31 2.62
CA THR A 71 -7.99 -13.83 3.61
C THR A 71 -7.75 -12.37 3.94
N VAL A 72 -8.83 -11.61 4.11
CA VAL A 72 -8.77 -10.21 4.52
C VAL A 72 -8.89 -10.13 6.04
N ASP A 73 -7.87 -9.57 6.69
CA ASP A 73 -7.96 -9.12 8.07
C ASP A 73 -8.11 -7.60 8.01
N PHE A 74 -9.35 -7.14 8.07
CA PHE A 74 -9.67 -5.74 7.84
C PHE A 74 -8.92 -4.81 8.79
N HIS A 75 -8.92 -5.13 10.09
CA HIS A 75 -8.27 -4.29 11.08
C HIS A 75 -6.76 -4.21 10.88
N LEU A 76 -6.11 -5.37 10.76
CA LEU A 76 -4.67 -5.43 10.59
C LEU A 76 -4.20 -4.75 9.31
N MET A 77 -4.89 -5.05 8.21
CA MET A 77 -4.53 -4.50 6.91
C MET A 77 -4.80 -3.01 6.83
N SER A 78 -5.90 -2.53 7.45
CA SER A 78 -6.20 -1.10 7.51
C SER A 78 -5.14 -0.36 8.32
N GLU A 79 -4.71 -0.90 9.44
CA GLU A 79 -3.68 -0.27 10.26
C GLU A 79 -2.33 -0.21 9.55
N ALA A 80 -1.95 -1.27 8.85
CA ALA A 80 -0.71 -1.28 8.09
C ALA A 80 -0.71 -0.19 7.00
N LEU A 81 -1.82 -0.08 6.29
CA LEU A 81 -1.96 0.93 5.25
C LEU A 81 -1.99 2.33 5.83
N PHE A 82 -2.69 2.52 6.94
CA PHE A 82 -2.74 3.79 7.66
C PHE A 82 -1.34 4.24 8.09
N ALA A 83 -0.57 3.36 8.70
CA ALA A 83 0.78 3.69 9.18
C ALA A 83 1.70 4.07 8.02
N TRP A 84 1.67 3.33 6.95
CA TRP A 84 2.51 3.62 5.79
C TRP A 84 2.13 4.95 5.14
N SER A 85 0.85 5.17 4.90
CA SER A 85 0.38 6.40 4.22
C SER A 85 0.60 7.63 5.07
N ARG A 86 0.42 7.52 6.39
CA ARG A 86 0.69 8.62 7.32
C ARG A 86 2.17 8.99 7.31
N LYS A 87 3.03 8.00 7.30
CA LYS A 87 4.48 8.21 7.27
C LYS A 87 4.91 8.95 6.01
N ARG A 88 4.30 8.62 4.87
CA ARG A 88 4.58 9.29 3.61
C ARG A 88 4.18 10.77 3.67
N ILE A 89 3.03 11.07 4.25
CA ILE A 89 2.56 12.46 4.39
C ILE A 89 3.47 13.25 5.32
N VAL A 90 3.83 12.68 6.47
CA VAL A 90 4.68 13.35 7.46
C VAL A 90 6.06 13.67 6.90
N LYS A 91 6.58 12.85 5.99
CA LYS A 91 7.86 13.13 5.34
C LYS A 91 7.78 14.27 4.33
N GLY A 92 6.62 14.89 4.18
CA GLY A 92 6.43 15.98 3.25
C GLY A 92 6.47 15.56 1.79
N SER A 93 6.41 14.27 1.52
CA SER A 93 6.35 13.77 0.16
C SER A 93 4.97 14.03 -0.39
N ALA A 94 4.88 14.79 -1.45
CA ALA A 94 3.63 14.95 -2.18
C ALA A 94 3.34 13.61 -2.86
N LEU A 95 2.30 12.99 -2.44
CA LEU A 95 1.82 11.78 -3.07
C LEU A 95 0.65 12.08 -3.97
#